data_c64f79d5072fc18ac7cbe1e85606c9de
#
_entry.id   c64f79d5072fc18ac7cbe1e85606c9de
#
_cell.length_a   1.000
_cell.length_b   1.000
_cell.length_c   1.000
_cell.angle_alpha   90.00
_cell.angle_beta   90.00
_cell.angle_gamma   90.00
#
_symmetry.space_group_name_H-M   'P 1'
#
loop_
_entity.id
_entity.type
_entity.pdbx_description
1 polymer ?
#
loop_
_entity_poly.entity_id
_entity_poly.type
_entity_poly.pdbx_seq_one_letter_code
_entity_poly.pdbx_strand_id
1 'polypeptide(L)'
;MIIHQRVKDFEVLGLGMFVHFGIYSLYGKGEWLRFQMAKEDYEPIYRSFNPKPNWAKELVAAAKGAGCRYITLTSRHHDGFSLYDTRGLSDFDAPHACGRDLIREFVDACNEEGILPFFYHTLVDWHVDCYKTDFKSYLNYLRSSVELLCTNYGTIGGLWFDGTWDKPAGTDWEEDALYAMIRSHQRDAIIVNNTGMVNRGALGNPELDSVTFERGKPQPINLETSPRNIASEMCEVLNDHWGYAALDLNYMSMAQLLENLASCRRYRANFLLNVGPMGDGGLRLIDRGMLELLGVWVRLNEEALRLPAPTGIVIEGQEKDFILGHGSNLYLFVHDAPMENSGAEPRVERFALEKTVLSAVWLDSGEELPFSQEDGTVSVTAVPCHYGTHLPLRVAKLILA
;
A
#
# COMPACT_ATOMS: atom_id res chain seq x y z
N MET A 1 9.14 -1.69 -25.63
CA MET A 1 8.28 -1.49 -24.45
C MET A 1 7.83 -0.02 -24.39
N ILE A 2 6.53 0.24 -24.35
CA ILE A 2 5.96 1.60 -24.20
C ILE A 2 6.12 2.02 -22.73
N ILE A 3 6.53 3.26 -22.48
CA ILE A 3 6.69 3.80 -21.13
C ILE A 3 5.56 4.76 -20.84
N HIS A 4 4.69 4.42 -19.89
CA HIS A 4 3.65 5.30 -19.35
C HIS A 4 4.19 6.07 -18.15
N GLN A 5 4.11 7.41 -18.20
CA GLN A 5 4.63 8.26 -17.14
C GLN A 5 3.88 8.05 -15.83
N ARG A 6 2.54 7.88 -15.86
CA ARG A 6 1.74 7.59 -14.66
C ARG A 6 2.25 6.38 -13.85
N VAL A 7 2.77 5.32 -14.55
CA VAL A 7 3.33 4.15 -13.88
C VAL A 7 4.63 4.49 -13.18
N LYS A 8 5.50 5.28 -13.82
CA LYS A 8 6.74 5.77 -13.17
C LYS A 8 6.45 6.67 -11.97
N ASP A 9 5.46 7.56 -12.10
CA ASP A 9 5.05 8.44 -11.02
C ASP A 9 4.48 7.65 -9.84
N PHE A 10 3.76 6.55 -10.11
CA PHE A 10 3.26 5.65 -9.08
C PHE A 10 4.39 4.89 -8.37
N GLU A 11 5.37 4.34 -9.09
CA GLU A 11 6.51 3.60 -8.53
C GLU A 11 7.30 4.40 -7.47
N VAL A 12 7.37 5.74 -7.62
CA VAL A 12 8.13 6.60 -6.69
C VAL A 12 7.33 7.07 -5.49
N LEU A 13 6.04 6.70 -5.36
CA LEU A 13 5.26 7.00 -4.17
C LEU A 13 5.78 6.24 -2.95
N GLY A 14 6.18 5.01 -3.13
CA GLY A 14 6.89 4.16 -2.16
C GLY A 14 6.02 3.61 -1.04
N LEU A 15 5.26 4.46 -0.33
CA LEU A 15 4.41 4.08 0.79
C LEU A 15 3.01 4.67 0.63
N GLY A 16 1.99 3.83 0.74
CA GLY A 16 0.58 4.17 0.79
C GLY A 16 -0.12 3.56 2.00
N MET A 17 -1.29 4.07 2.32
CA MET A 17 -2.18 3.50 3.33
C MET A 17 -3.37 2.84 2.65
N PHE A 18 -3.62 1.58 2.95
CA PHE A 18 -4.86 0.90 2.61
C PHE A 18 -5.85 1.07 3.77
N VAL A 19 -7.10 1.32 3.47
CA VAL A 19 -8.11 1.57 4.50
C VAL A 19 -9.35 0.72 4.21
N HIS A 20 -9.56 -0.30 5.03
CA HIS A 20 -10.77 -1.10 4.99
C HIS A 20 -11.77 -0.54 5.99
N PHE A 21 -12.72 0.25 5.49
CA PHE A 21 -13.73 0.95 6.28
C PHE A 21 -15.12 0.79 5.67
N GLY A 22 -16.10 0.42 6.46
CA GLY A 22 -17.47 0.18 6.05
C GLY A 22 -18.36 -0.19 7.23
N ILE A 23 -19.59 -0.65 6.97
CA ILE A 23 -20.53 -1.02 8.03
C ILE A 23 -20.05 -2.21 8.87
N TYR A 24 -19.19 -3.07 8.33
CA TYR A 24 -18.54 -4.16 9.07
C TYR A 24 -17.70 -3.63 10.25
N SER A 25 -17.21 -2.40 10.19
CA SER A 25 -16.46 -1.78 11.30
C SER A 25 -17.32 -1.59 12.57
N LEU A 26 -18.65 -1.47 12.43
CA LEU A 26 -19.56 -1.40 13.57
C LEU A 26 -19.62 -2.71 14.35
N TYR A 27 -19.49 -3.85 13.67
CA TYR A 27 -19.46 -5.15 14.31
C TYR A 27 -18.14 -5.47 15.01
N GLY A 28 -17.05 -4.89 14.54
CA GLY A 28 -15.70 -5.12 15.09
C GLY A 28 -15.24 -6.58 15.00
N LYS A 29 -15.58 -7.27 13.90
CA LYS A 29 -15.28 -8.69 13.64
C LYS A 29 -14.63 -8.92 12.28
N GLY A 30 -14.04 -7.89 11.69
CA GLY A 30 -13.45 -7.95 10.36
C GLY A 30 -14.48 -7.78 9.23
N GLU A 31 -13.99 -7.63 8.02
CA GLU A 31 -14.73 -7.30 6.80
C GLU A 31 -15.50 -8.49 6.19
N TRP A 32 -15.10 -9.71 6.58
CA TRP A 32 -15.71 -10.96 6.07
C TRP A 32 -16.97 -11.40 6.83
N LEU A 33 -17.40 -10.67 7.85
CA LEU A 33 -18.53 -11.06 8.69
C LEU A 33 -19.81 -11.30 7.88
N ARG A 34 -20.08 -10.49 6.83
CA ARG A 34 -21.25 -10.67 5.96
C ARG A 34 -21.30 -12.06 5.31
N PHE A 35 -20.18 -12.66 5.00
CA PHE A 35 -20.12 -14.03 4.47
C PHE A 35 -20.59 -15.08 5.48
N GLN A 36 -20.47 -14.78 6.77
CA GLN A 36 -20.84 -15.67 7.89
C GLN A 36 -22.23 -15.38 8.48
N MET A 37 -22.88 -14.28 8.06
CA MET A 37 -24.18 -13.82 8.54
C MET A 37 -25.20 -13.75 7.41
N ALA A 38 -26.48 -14.08 7.73
CA ALA A 38 -27.57 -13.85 6.79
C ALA A 38 -27.70 -12.36 6.45
N LYS A 39 -28.18 -12.06 5.24
CA LYS A 39 -28.34 -10.69 4.74
C LYS A 39 -29.25 -9.87 5.65
N GLU A 40 -30.34 -10.47 6.07
CA GLU A 40 -31.39 -9.87 6.89
C GLU A 40 -30.91 -9.49 8.30
N ASP A 41 -29.90 -10.20 8.81
CA ASP A 41 -29.31 -9.96 10.12
C ASP A 41 -28.13 -8.95 10.02
N TYR A 42 -27.38 -8.98 8.92
CA TYR A 42 -26.19 -8.15 8.74
C TYR A 42 -26.53 -6.72 8.30
N GLU A 43 -27.32 -6.57 7.23
CA GLU A 43 -27.48 -5.28 6.57
C GLU A 43 -28.15 -4.19 7.41
N PRO A 44 -29.16 -4.47 8.28
CA PRO A 44 -29.85 -3.41 9.02
C PRO A 44 -28.95 -2.51 9.85
N ILE A 45 -27.73 -2.95 10.19
CA ILE A 45 -26.74 -2.16 10.95
C ILE A 45 -26.36 -0.86 10.23
N TYR A 46 -26.47 -0.78 8.88
CA TYR A 46 -26.06 0.38 8.12
C TYR A 46 -26.75 1.67 8.58
N ARG A 47 -27.99 1.57 9.09
CA ARG A 47 -28.73 2.71 9.64
C ARG A 47 -28.10 3.35 10.88
N SER A 48 -27.16 2.65 11.51
CA SER A 48 -26.38 3.15 12.65
C SER A 48 -24.98 3.63 12.21
N PHE A 49 -24.64 3.52 10.93
CA PHE A 49 -23.34 3.90 10.43
C PHE A 49 -23.26 5.42 10.20
N ASN A 50 -22.61 6.10 11.14
CA ASN A 50 -22.45 7.55 11.10
C ASN A 50 -21.08 7.92 11.72
N PRO A 51 -20.01 7.89 10.93
CA PRO A 51 -18.68 8.27 11.38
C PRO A 51 -18.64 9.71 11.93
N LYS A 52 -17.74 9.97 12.86
CA LYS A 52 -17.54 11.32 13.42
C LYS A 52 -17.21 12.35 12.32
N PRO A 53 -17.55 13.64 12.49
CA PRO A 53 -17.45 14.64 11.41
C PRO A 53 -16.03 14.83 10.85
N ASN A 54 -14.99 14.61 11.65
CA ASN A 54 -13.58 14.81 11.27
C ASN A 54 -12.84 13.51 10.97
N TRP A 55 -13.54 12.38 10.80
CA TRP A 55 -12.95 11.06 10.59
C TRP A 55 -11.92 11.03 9.44
N ALA A 56 -12.26 11.63 8.30
CA ALA A 56 -11.40 11.64 7.13
C ALA A 56 -10.14 12.49 7.36
N LYS A 57 -10.26 13.65 8.00
CA LYS A 57 -9.11 14.51 8.34
C LYS A 57 -8.15 13.82 9.30
N GLU A 58 -8.67 13.14 10.32
CA GLU A 58 -7.83 12.38 11.27
C GLU A 58 -7.13 11.20 10.58
N LEU A 59 -7.82 10.48 9.69
CA LEU A 59 -7.27 9.39 8.93
C LEU A 59 -6.14 9.86 8.00
N VAL A 60 -6.40 10.92 7.22
CA VAL A 60 -5.41 11.48 6.28
C VAL A 60 -4.21 12.06 7.01
N ALA A 61 -4.42 12.73 8.16
CA ALA A 61 -3.32 13.22 9.00
C ALA A 61 -2.44 12.06 9.53
N ALA A 62 -3.04 10.94 9.94
CA ALA A 62 -2.30 9.76 10.38
C ALA A 62 -1.48 9.16 9.23
N ALA A 63 -2.07 9.04 8.04
CA ALA A 63 -1.36 8.57 6.84
C ALA A 63 -0.17 9.47 6.47
N LYS A 64 -0.38 10.79 6.44
CA LYS A 64 0.68 11.77 6.19
C LYS A 64 1.78 11.70 7.24
N GLY A 65 1.41 11.58 8.52
CA GLY A 65 2.34 11.41 9.63
C GLY A 65 3.21 10.17 9.50
N ALA A 66 2.68 9.07 8.97
CA ALA A 66 3.39 7.84 8.67
C ALA A 66 4.31 7.96 7.42
N GLY A 67 4.19 9.03 6.64
CA GLY A 67 4.96 9.24 5.40
C GLY A 67 4.28 8.68 4.15
N CYS A 68 3.00 8.30 4.22
CA CYS A 68 2.22 7.86 3.07
C CYS A 68 2.02 9.01 2.06
N ARG A 69 2.01 8.66 0.78
CA ARG A 69 1.81 9.59 -0.34
C ARG A 69 0.46 9.42 -1.03
N TYR A 70 -0.19 8.31 -0.81
CA TYR A 70 -1.52 7.99 -1.31
C TYR A 70 -2.28 7.16 -0.28
N ILE A 71 -3.60 7.17 -0.40
CA ILE A 71 -4.49 6.37 0.43
C ILE A 71 -5.49 5.67 -0.48
N THR A 72 -5.59 4.34 -0.36
CA THR A 72 -6.59 3.53 -1.04
C THR A 72 -7.70 3.19 -0.04
N LEU A 73 -8.86 3.85 -0.18
CA LEU A 73 -10.02 3.64 0.69
C LEU A 73 -11.04 2.70 0.03
N THR A 74 -11.58 1.74 0.78
CA THR A 74 -12.70 0.92 0.30
C THR A 74 -13.92 1.79 0.05
N SER A 75 -14.17 2.18 -1.21
CA SER A 75 -15.38 2.91 -1.60
C SER A 75 -16.62 2.01 -1.51
N ARG A 76 -16.46 0.73 -1.80
CA ARG A 76 -17.41 -0.37 -1.57
C ARG A 76 -16.64 -1.67 -1.42
N HIS A 77 -16.92 -2.43 -0.36
CA HIS A 77 -16.38 -3.78 -0.14
C HIS A 77 -17.40 -4.84 -0.58
N HIS A 78 -17.10 -6.13 -0.43
CA HIS A 78 -17.92 -7.25 -0.90
C HIS A 78 -19.34 -7.29 -0.32
N ASP A 79 -19.58 -6.68 0.84
CA ASP A 79 -20.89 -6.56 1.46
C ASP A 79 -21.86 -5.67 0.67
N GLY A 80 -21.36 -4.90 -0.30
CA GLY A 80 -22.14 -4.06 -1.20
C GLY A 80 -22.47 -2.66 -0.68
N PHE A 81 -22.07 -2.32 0.58
CA PHE A 81 -22.32 -0.99 1.13
C PHE A 81 -21.38 0.05 0.53
N SER A 82 -21.94 1.10 -0.07
CA SER A 82 -21.19 2.17 -0.73
C SER A 82 -20.97 3.35 0.20
N LEU A 83 -19.71 3.80 0.36
CA LEU A 83 -19.38 5.01 1.12
C LEU A 83 -19.68 6.31 0.36
N TYR A 84 -19.99 6.25 -0.93
CA TYR A 84 -20.28 7.36 -1.83
C TYR A 84 -21.78 7.48 -2.13
N ASP A 85 -22.18 8.65 -2.65
CA ASP A 85 -23.51 8.87 -3.20
C ASP A 85 -23.68 8.07 -4.49
N THR A 86 -24.49 7.01 -4.44
CA THR A 86 -24.74 6.11 -5.57
C THR A 86 -25.66 6.72 -6.62
N ARG A 87 -26.19 7.93 -6.40
CA ARG A 87 -27.11 8.62 -7.33
C ARG A 87 -28.34 7.77 -7.70
N GLY A 88 -28.81 6.95 -6.77
CA GLY A 88 -29.97 6.09 -6.95
C GLY A 88 -29.69 4.74 -7.62
N LEU A 89 -28.44 4.35 -7.80
CA LEU A 89 -28.09 2.98 -8.20
C LEU A 89 -28.39 1.97 -7.08
N SER A 90 -28.32 2.41 -5.82
CA SER A 90 -28.61 1.59 -4.64
C SER A 90 -29.02 2.50 -3.48
N ASP A 91 -29.92 2.00 -2.60
CA ASP A 91 -30.25 2.66 -1.33
C ASP A 91 -29.33 2.16 -0.18
N PHE A 92 -28.40 1.27 -0.49
CA PHE A 92 -27.45 0.71 0.48
C PHE A 92 -26.13 1.48 0.43
N ASP A 93 -26.20 2.75 0.84
CA ASP A 93 -25.08 3.69 0.77
C ASP A 93 -25.03 4.66 1.97
N ALA A 94 -23.95 5.42 2.07
CA ALA A 94 -23.72 6.36 3.16
C ALA A 94 -24.76 7.52 3.19
N PRO A 95 -25.21 8.10 2.07
CA PRO A 95 -26.31 9.08 2.10
C PRO A 95 -27.59 8.56 2.76
N HIS A 96 -28.00 7.30 2.50
CA HIS A 96 -29.16 6.69 3.14
C HIS A 96 -28.89 6.30 4.61
N ALA A 97 -27.63 6.03 4.96
CA ALA A 97 -27.22 5.72 6.34
C ALA A 97 -27.15 6.97 7.23
N CYS A 98 -26.43 8.00 6.81
CA CYS A 98 -26.10 9.17 7.64
C CYS A 98 -26.26 10.54 6.95
N GLY A 99 -26.84 10.58 5.73
CA GLY A 99 -27.04 11.82 4.99
C GLY A 99 -25.77 12.45 4.42
N ARG A 100 -24.66 11.71 4.35
CA ARG A 100 -23.33 12.21 3.96
C ARG A 100 -22.72 11.39 2.86
N ASP A 101 -21.95 12.04 1.97
CA ASP A 101 -21.07 11.37 1.01
C ASP A 101 -19.66 11.28 1.64
N LEU A 102 -19.34 10.10 2.18
CA LEU A 102 -18.09 9.89 2.90
C LEU A 102 -16.86 9.86 1.97
N ILE A 103 -17.04 9.50 0.69
CA ILE A 103 -15.96 9.59 -0.30
C ILE A 103 -15.63 11.04 -0.63
N ARG A 104 -16.64 11.94 -0.69
CA ARG A 104 -16.39 13.38 -0.84
C ARG A 104 -15.55 13.92 0.31
N GLU A 105 -15.94 13.61 1.56
CA GLU A 105 -15.19 14.04 2.74
C GLU A 105 -13.73 13.53 2.73
N PHE A 106 -13.53 12.28 2.31
CA PHE A 106 -12.21 11.69 2.18
C PHE A 106 -11.35 12.38 1.12
N VAL A 107 -11.91 12.61 -0.08
CA VAL A 107 -11.20 13.27 -1.18
C VAL A 107 -10.83 14.71 -0.83
N ASP A 108 -11.75 15.44 -0.20
CA ASP A 108 -11.50 16.81 0.24
C ASP A 108 -10.36 16.86 1.28
N ALA A 109 -10.34 15.94 2.25
CA ALA A 109 -9.26 15.83 3.21
C ALA A 109 -7.91 15.45 2.55
N CYS A 110 -7.92 14.54 1.59
CA CYS A 110 -6.71 14.19 0.83
C CYS A 110 -6.15 15.39 0.06
N ASN A 111 -7.01 16.15 -0.61
CA ASN A 111 -6.63 17.34 -1.38
C ASN A 111 -6.06 18.45 -0.48
N GLU A 112 -6.67 18.69 0.70
CA GLU A 112 -6.16 19.64 1.68
C GLU A 112 -4.72 19.32 2.12
N GLU A 113 -4.38 18.03 2.22
CA GLU A 113 -3.08 17.55 2.73
C GLU A 113 -2.08 17.16 1.64
N GLY A 114 -2.47 17.22 0.36
CA GLY A 114 -1.63 16.85 -0.79
C GLY A 114 -1.35 15.36 -0.88
N ILE A 115 -2.27 14.52 -0.40
CA ILE A 115 -2.26 13.06 -0.50
C ILE A 115 -3.10 12.63 -1.70
N LEU A 116 -2.64 11.65 -2.48
CA LEU A 116 -3.39 11.15 -3.63
C LEU A 116 -4.52 10.21 -3.18
N PRO A 117 -5.80 10.51 -3.49
CA PRO A 117 -6.91 9.61 -3.18
C PRO A 117 -7.00 8.48 -4.21
N PHE A 118 -7.02 7.25 -3.76
CA PHE A 118 -7.32 6.04 -4.52
C PHE A 118 -8.57 5.39 -3.98
N PHE A 119 -9.32 4.71 -4.83
CA PHE A 119 -10.51 3.97 -4.42
C PHE A 119 -10.34 2.47 -4.66
N TYR A 120 -10.43 1.69 -3.58
CA TYR A 120 -10.74 0.28 -3.75
C TYR A 120 -12.23 0.15 -4.10
N HIS A 121 -12.53 -0.67 -5.09
CA HIS A 121 -13.88 -1.04 -5.44
C HIS A 121 -13.96 -2.54 -5.70
N THR A 122 -14.81 -3.22 -4.97
CA THR A 122 -15.04 -4.66 -5.17
C THR A 122 -15.62 -4.97 -6.54
N LEU A 123 -15.22 -6.09 -7.11
CA LEU A 123 -15.90 -6.71 -8.27
C LEU A 123 -17.05 -7.60 -7.82
N VAL A 124 -17.06 -8.04 -6.57
CA VAL A 124 -18.09 -8.87 -5.93
C VAL A 124 -19.17 -7.97 -5.32
N ASP A 125 -20.41 -8.43 -5.27
CA ASP A 125 -21.47 -7.75 -4.53
C ASP A 125 -22.42 -8.77 -3.91
N TRP A 126 -22.38 -8.88 -2.58
CA TRP A 126 -23.25 -9.82 -1.85
C TRP A 126 -24.63 -9.21 -1.50
N HIS A 127 -24.84 -7.93 -1.81
CA HIS A 127 -26.09 -7.21 -1.57
C HIS A 127 -27.06 -7.35 -2.74
N VAL A 128 -26.59 -7.06 -3.98
CA VAL A 128 -27.47 -7.01 -5.16
C VAL A 128 -27.75 -8.40 -5.72
N ASP A 129 -29.01 -8.72 -5.92
CA ASP A 129 -29.43 -10.07 -6.36
C ASP A 129 -28.95 -10.38 -7.79
N CYS A 130 -28.85 -9.38 -8.67
CA CYS A 130 -28.41 -9.58 -10.05
C CYS A 130 -26.98 -10.12 -10.15
N TYR A 131 -26.14 -9.94 -9.13
CA TYR A 131 -24.80 -10.57 -9.09
C TYR A 131 -24.87 -12.10 -9.25
N LYS A 132 -25.93 -12.72 -8.71
CA LYS A 132 -26.14 -14.17 -8.77
C LYS A 132 -27.09 -14.59 -9.88
N THR A 133 -28.10 -13.77 -10.19
CA THR A 133 -29.24 -14.15 -11.05
C THR A 133 -29.12 -13.63 -12.49
N ASP A 134 -28.45 -12.49 -12.71
CA ASP A 134 -28.23 -11.86 -14.02
C ASP A 134 -26.90 -11.11 -14.04
N PHE A 135 -25.83 -11.86 -14.27
CA PHE A 135 -24.46 -11.33 -14.20
C PHE A 135 -24.21 -10.22 -15.23
N LYS A 136 -24.88 -10.26 -16.38
CA LYS A 136 -24.74 -9.20 -17.40
C LYS A 136 -25.31 -7.86 -16.90
N SER A 137 -26.47 -7.88 -16.29
CA SER A 137 -27.04 -6.70 -15.64
C SER A 137 -26.17 -6.21 -14.49
N TYR A 138 -25.58 -7.13 -13.73
CA TYR A 138 -24.61 -6.81 -12.69
C TYR A 138 -23.39 -6.07 -13.24
N LEU A 139 -22.79 -6.53 -14.35
CA LEU A 139 -21.63 -5.85 -14.94
C LEU A 139 -21.96 -4.43 -15.42
N ASN A 140 -23.19 -4.16 -15.87
CA ASN A 140 -23.65 -2.81 -16.16
C ASN A 140 -23.73 -1.96 -14.88
N TYR A 141 -24.32 -2.51 -13.80
CA TYR A 141 -24.37 -1.87 -12.49
C TYR A 141 -22.96 -1.56 -11.95
N LEU A 142 -22.04 -2.51 -12.04
CA LEU A 142 -20.63 -2.34 -11.65
C LEU A 142 -19.98 -1.18 -12.40
N ARG A 143 -20.10 -1.14 -13.74
CA ARG A 143 -19.54 -0.05 -14.55
C ARG A 143 -20.14 1.31 -14.19
N SER A 144 -21.47 1.40 -14.01
CA SER A 144 -22.13 2.63 -13.58
C SER A 144 -21.65 3.10 -12.21
N SER A 145 -21.44 2.16 -11.27
CA SER A 145 -20.88 2.46 -9.93
C SER A 145 -19.47 3.05 -10.01
N VAL A 146 -18.60 2.44 -10.83
CA VAL A 146 -17.22 2.90 -11.02
C VAL A 146 -17.18 4.23 -11.79
N GLU A 147 -18.09 4.43 -12.76
CA GLU A 147 -18.20 5.69 -13.50
C GLU A 147 -18.52 6.87 -12.56
N LEU A 148 -19.40 6.68 -11.56
CA LEU A 148 -19.66 7.69 -10.54
C LEU A 148 -18.39 8.09 -9.80
N LEU A 149 -17.54 7.12 -9.44
CA LEU A 149 -16.25 7.39 -8.78
C LEU A 149 -15.28 8.16 -9.69
N CYS A 150 -15.31 7.89 -10.99
CA CYS A 150 -14.48 8.56 -11.98
C CYS A 150 -14.93 9.99 -12.32
N THR A 151 -16.20 10.33 -12.11
CA THR A 151 -16.79 11.59 -12.59
C THR A 151 -17.12 12.59 -11.50
N ASN A 152 -17.36 12.13 -10.26
CA ASN A 152 -17.90 13.00 -9.21
C ASN A 152 -16.85 13.59 -8.26
N TYR A 153 -15.60 13.09 -8.23
CA TYR A 153 -14.63 13.39 -7.18
C TYR A 153 -13.38 14.14 -7.68
N GLY A 154 -13.43 14.66 -8.93
CA GLY A 154 -12.28 15.33 -9.54
C GLY A 154 -11.22 14.34 -9.99
N THR A 155 -9.96 14.76 -10.00
CA THR A 155 -8.83 13.89 -10.38
C THR A 155 -8.51 12.94 -9.24
N ILE A 156 -8.48 11.65 -9.53
CA ILE A 156 -8.13 10.60 -8.58
C ILE A 156 -6.78 9.97 -8.93
N GLY A 157 -6.06 9.45 -7.92
CA GLY A 157 -4.79 8.74 -8.13
C GLY A 157 -4.97 7.41 -8.82
N GLY A 158 -6.05 6.68 -8.50
CA GLY A 158 -6.31 5.38 -9.12
C GLY A 158 -7.51 4.63 -8.55
N LEU A 159 -7.71 3.45 -9.15
CA LEU A 159 -8.73 2.47 -8.77
C LEU A 159 -8.06 1.12 -8.50
N TRP A 160 -8.46 0.48 -7.43
CA TRP A 160 -7.96 -0.80 -6.97
C TRP A 160 -9.11 -1.80 -6.88
N PHE A 161 -9.11 -2.81 -7.75
CA PHE A 161 -10.16 -3.82 -7.85
C PHE A 161 -9.79 -5.12 -7.16
N ASP A 162 -10.81 -5.84 -6.69
CA ASP A 162 -10.67 -7.12 -6.03
C ASP A 162 -11.93 -7.97 -6.19
N GLY A 163 -11.78 -9.31 -6.13
CA GLY A 163 -12.91 -10.23 -6.09
C GLY A 163 -13.07 -11.12 -7.32
N THR A 164 -12.12 -11.15 -8.27
CA THR A 164 -12.20 -12.06 -9.43
C THR A 164 -12.29 -13.53 -9.04
N TRP A 165 -11.79 -13.88 -7.87
CA TRP A 165 -11.78 -15.23 -7.29
C TRP A 165 -13.18 -15.76 -6.89
N ASP A 166 -14.20 -14.90 -6.74
CA ASP A 166 -15.56 -15.32 -6.34
C ASP A 166 -16.35 -16.00 -7.47
N LYS A 167 -15.89 -15.88 -8.70
CA LYS A 167 -16.45 -16.55 -9.87
C LYS A 167 -15.47 -17.61 -10.41
N PRO A 168 -15.96 -18.61 -11.15
CA PRO A 168 -15.10 -19.59 -11.82
C PRO A 168 -13.99 -18.95 -12.64
N ALA A 169 -12.82 -19.56 -12.66
CA ALA A 169 -11.72 -19.10 -13.50
C ALA A 169 -12.16 -19.01 -14.98
N GLY A 170 -11.80 -17.90 -15.64
CA GLY A 170 -12.21 -17.61 -17.01
C GLY A 170 -13.57 -16.95 -17.16
N THR A 171 -14.24 -16.59 -16.06
CA THR A 171 -15.43 -15.73 -16.12
C THR A 171 -15.05 -14.40 -16.77
N ASP A 172 -15.81 -13.99 -17.77
CA ASP A 172 -15.66 -12.68 -18.41
C ASP A 172 -16.24 -11.59 -17.53
N TRP A 173 -15.37 -10.79 -16.90
CA TRP A 173 -15.71 -9.62 -16.10
C TRP A 173 -15.87 -8.35 -16.94
N GLU A 174 -15.74 -8.46 -18.28
CA GLU A 174 -15.75 -7.33 -19.22
C GLU A 174 -14.75 -6.24 -18.81
N GLU A 175 -13.57 -6.66 -18.35
CA GLU A 175 -12.50 -5.77 -17.84
C GLU A 175 -12.09 -4.73 -18.88
N ASP A 176 -12.01 -5.10 -20.16
CA ASP A 176 -11.65 -4.16 -21.22
C ASP A 176 -12.65 -2.99 -21.32
N ALA A 177 -13.95 -3.27 -21.19
CA ALA A 177 -14.97 -2.25 -21.19
C ALA A 177 -14.93 -1.38 -19.92
N LEU A 178 -14.67 -2.00 -18.77
CA LEU A 178 -14.52 -1.28 -17.50
C LEU A 178 -13.31 -0.35 -17.54
N TYR A 179 -12.14 -0.85 -17.96
CA TYR A 179 -10.91 -0.06 -17.98
C TYR A 179 -10.92 1.00 -19.06
N ALA A 180 -11.52 0.74 -20.24
CA ALA A 180 -11.72 1.75 -21.27
C ALA A 180 -12.63 2.91 -20.77
N MET A 181 -13.68 2.62 -20.03
CA MET A 181 -14.53 3.63 -19.41
C MET A 181 -13.73 4.47 -18.41
N ILE A 182 -12.95 3.84 -17.52
CA ILE A 182 -12.09 4.55 -16.57
C ILE A 182 -11.13 5.49 -17.32
N ARG A 183 -10.44 5.00 -18.35
CA ARG A 183 -9.49 5.80 -19.15
C ARG A 183 -10.15 6.99 -19.84
N SER A 184 -11.42 6.88 -20.23
CA SER A 184 -12.15 7.98 -20.87
C SER A 184 -12.40 9.15 -19.93
N HIS A 185 -12.57 8.91 -18.62
CA HIS A 185 -12.80 9.92 -17.59
C HIS A 185 -11.54 10.32 -16.82
N GLN A 186 -10.66 9.35 -16.56
CA GLN A 186 -9.47 9.47 -15.70
C GLN A 186 -8.25 8.87 -16.43
N ARG A 187 -7.75 9.60 -17.42
CA ARG A 187 -6.68 9.14 -18.31
C ARG A 187 -5.44 8.62 -17.57
N ASP A 188 -5.04 9.34 -16.52
CA ASP A 188 -3.78 9.10 -15.81
C ASP A 188 -3.98 8.37 -14.47
N ALA A 189 -5.22 8.00 -14.11
CA ALA A 189 -5.47 7.18 -12.94
C ALA A 189 -4.79 5.80 -13.05
N ILE A 190 -4.19 5.34 -11.98
CA ILE A 190 -3.62 3.99 -11.90
C ILE A 190 -4.75 2.97 -11.80
N ILE A 191 -4.67 1.90 -12.56
CA ILE A 191 -5.61 0.77 -12.49
C ILE A 191 -4.87 -0.45 -11.94
N VAL A 192 -5.35 -0.95 -10.80
CA VAL A 192 -4.86 -2.17 -10.15
C VAL A 192 -6.02 -3.15 -10.03
N ASN A 193 -5.77 -4.42 -10.26
CA ASN A 193 -6.71 -5.49 -9.94
C ASN A 193 -5.96 -6.59 -9.19
N ASN A 194 -6.50 -7.05 -8.06
CA ASN A 194 -5.90 -8.07 -7.23
C ASN A 194 -6.02 -9.47 -7.87
N THR A 195 -5.28 -9.69 -8.94
CA THR A 195 -5.18 -11.00 -9.59
C THR A 195 -4.17 -11.92 -8.88
N GLY A 196 -3.42 -11.38 -7.94
CA GLY A 196 -2.23 -11.96 -7.34
C GLY A 196 -2.40 -12.66 -6.00
N MET A 197 -3.61 -12.96 -5.51
CA MET A 197 -3.76 -13.74 -4.26
C MET A 197 -3.10 -15.13 -4.38
N VAL A 198 -3.31 -15.81 -5.48
CA VAL A 198 -2.75 -17.14 -5.76
C VAL A 198 -1.43 -17.04 -6.52
N ASN A 199 -1.35 -16.10 -7.45
CA ASN A 199 -0.19 -15.89 -8.32
C ASN A 199 0.37 -14.47 -8.12
N ARG A 200 1.03 -14.24 -6.99
CA ARG A 200 1.61 -12.94 -6.64
C ARG A 200 2.54 -12.42 -7.73
N GLY A 201 2.34 -11.18 -8.16
CA GLY A 201 3.11 -10.55 -9.23
C GLY A 201 2.74 -11.02 -10.65
N ALA A 202 1.65 -11.79 -10.82
CA ALA A 202 1.18 -12.20 -12.13
C ALA A 202 0.67 -11.00 -12.94
N LEU A 203 0.99 -10.99 -14.22
CA LEU A 203 0.43 -10.03 -15.17
C LEU A 203 -1.03 -10.40 -15.43
N GLY A 204 -1.92 -9.45 -15.20
CA GLY A 204 -3.34 -9.57 -15.52
C GLY A 204 -3.67 -8.97 -16.88
N ASN A 205 -4.82 -8.29 -16.96
CA ASN A 205 -5.25 -7.57 -18.15
C ASN A 205 -4.16 -6.56 -18.60
N PRO A 206 -3.89 -6.38 -19.91
CA PRO A 206 -2.87 -5.46 -20.43
C PRO A 206 -3.05 -3.99 -20.02
N GLU A 207 -4.25 -3.56 -19.60
CA GLU A 207 -4.52 -2.20 -19.13
C GLU A 207 -4.14 -1.97 -17.65
N LEU A 208 -3.81 -3.02 -16.89
CA LEU A 208 -3.38 -2.88 -15.50
C LEU A 208 -2.02 -2.20 -15.39
N ASP A 209 -1.91 -1.23 -14.51
CA ASP A 209 -0.70 -0.43 -14.31
C ASP A 209 0.24 -1.00 -13.23
N SER A 210 -0.27 -1.90 -12.37
CA SER A 210 0.50 -2.55 -11.31
C SER A 210 0.08 -3.99 -11.11
N VAL A 211 1.05 -4.85 -10.82
CA VAL A 211 0.81 -6.18 -10.26
C VAL A 211 0.76 -6.10 -8.74
N THR A 212 0.13 -7.10 -8.10
CA THR A 212 -0.05 -7.14 -6.65
C THR A 212 0.69 -8.30 -5.99
N PHE A 213 1.15 -8.08 -4.77
CA PHE A 213 1.72 -9.08 -3.87
C PHE A 213 0.95 -9.00 -2.54
N GLU A 214 -0.22 -9.65 -2.48
CA GLU A 214 -1.01 -9.66 -1.26
C GLU A 214 -0.37 -10.56 -0.21
N ARG A 215 -0.10 -9.99 0.99
CA ARG A 215 0.48 -10.69 2.13
C ARG A 215 1.72 -11.54 1.76
N GLY A 216 2.57 -10.98 0.90
CA GLY A 216 3.78 -11.64 0.44
C GLY A 216 4.80 -10.68 -0.14
N LYS A 217 6.07 -10.91 0.19
CA LYS A 217 7.16 -10.02 -0.25
C LYS A 217 7.26 -9.95 -1.76
N PRO A 218 7.51 -8.76 -2.33
CA PRO A 218 7.71 -8.58 -3.76
C PRO A 218 8.89 -9.40 -4.28
N GLN A 219 8.82 -9.68 -5.57
CA GLN A 219 9.86 -10.36 -6.35
C GLN A 219 10.05 -9.61 -7.66
N PRO A 220 11.16 -9.83 -8.37
CA PRO A 220 11.32 -9.29 -9.72
C PRO A 220 10.17 -9.73 -10.64
N ILE A 221 9.58 -8.77 -11.35
CA ILE A 221 8.51 -9.04 -12.30
C ILE A 221 9.16 -9.40 -13.66
N ASN A 222 8.72 -10.48 -14.28
CA ASN A 222 9.09 -10.77 -15.66
C ASN A 222 8.23 -9.92 -16.62
N LEU A 223 8.84 -8.91 -17.21
CA LEU A 223 8.20 -8.01 -18.19
C LEU A 223 8.56 -8.34 -19.66
N GLU A 224 9.20 -9.47 -19.95
CA GLU A 224 9.63 -9.84 -21.33
C GLU A 224 8.44 -9.87 -22.31
N THR A 225 7.28 -10.32 -21.84
CA THR A 225 6.05 -10.39 -22.65
C THR A 225 5.17 -9.15 -22.51
N SER A 226 5.52 -8.20 -21.64
CA SER A 226 4.72 -6.99 -21.45
C SER A 226 5.00 -5.95 -22.53
N PRO A 227 3.97 -5.42 -23.22
CA PRO A 227 4.15 -4.36 -24.21
C PRO A 227 4.58 -3.03 -23.60
N ARG A 228 4.39 -2.85 -22.27
CA ARG A 228 4.62 -1.59 -21.54
C ARG A 228 5.21 -1.81 -20.15
N ASN A 229 5.65 -0.72 -19.51
CA ASN A 229 6.08 -0.75 -18.12
C ASN A 229 4.90 -1.00 -17.19
N ILE A 230 5.14 -1.77 -16.14
CA ILE A 230 4.16 -2.13 -15.09
C ILE A 230 4.86 -1.95 -13.75
N ALA A 231 4.17 -1.32 -12.81
CA ALA A 231 4.60 -1.18 -11.43
C ALA A 231 4.30 -2.45 -10.62
N SER A 232 4.72 -2.47 -9.37
CA SER A 232 4.34 -3.48 -8.40
C SER A 232 3.96 -2.86 -7.06
N GLU A 233 3.06 -3.52 -6.35
CA GLU A 233 2.58 -3.11 -5.05
C GLU A 233 2.37 -4.32 -4.15
N MET A 234 2.87 -4.26 -2.92
CA MET A 234 2.57 -5.21 -1.87
C MET A 234 1.52 -4.59 -0.94
N CYS A 235 0.41 -5.28 -0.72
CA CYS A 235 -0.53 -4.91 0.33
C CYS A 235 -0.43 -5.87 1.52
N GLU A 236 -0.43 -5.31 2.73
CA GLU A 236 -0.25 -6.06 3.97
C GLU A 236 -1.04 -5.42 5.11
N VAL A 237 -1.40 -6.21 6.10
CA VAL A 237 -2.14 -5.80 7.28
C VAL A 237 -1.20 -5.59 8.47
N LEU A 238 -1.59 -4.76 9.44
CA LEU A 238 -0.88 -4.63 10.72
C LEU A 238 -1.11 -5.83 11.64
N ASN A 239 -2.26 -6.48 11.51
CA ASN A 239 -2.72 -7.64 12.28
C ASN A 239 -3.24 -8.74 11.34
N ASP A 240 -4.26 -9.52 11.72
CA ASP A 240 -4.76 -10.61 10.87
C ASP A 240 -5.92 -10.20 9.95
N HIS A 241 -6.60 -9.07 10.21
CA HIS A 241 -7.78 -8.61 9.49
C HIS A 241 -7.52 -7.35 8.66
N TRP A 242 -8.24 -7.21 7.54
CA TRP A 242 -8.26 -5.97 6.77
C TRP A 242 -9.16 -4.93 7.43
N GLY A 243 -10.42 -5.28 7.74
CA GLY A 243 -11.36 -4.43 8.47
C GLY A 243 -11.15 -4.50 9.99
N TYR A 244 -11.75 -3.57 10.71
CA TYR A 244 -11.67 -3.53 12.17
C TYR A 244 -12.16 -4.83 12.83
N ALA A 245 -11.29 -5.44 13.62
CA ALA A 245 -11.60 -6.58 14.46
C ALA A 245 -11.15 -6.28 15.90
N ALA A 246 -12.12 -6.13 16.81
CA ALA A 246 -11.87 -5.60 18.17
C ALA A 246 -10.95 -6.50 19.00
N LEU A 247 -11.05 -7.82 18.78
CA LEU A 247 -10.29 -8.84 19.54
C LEU A 247 -9.02 -9.31 18.81
N ASP A 248 -8.74 -8.79 17.62
CA ASP A 248 -7.49 -9.07 16.93
C ASP A 248 -6.37 -8.21 17.53
N LEU A 249 -5.49 -8.87 18.25
CA LEU A 249 -4.34 -8.28 18.94
C LEU A 249 -3.01 -8.85 18.40
N ASN A 250 -3.06 -9.61 17.30
CA ASN A 250 -1.89 -10.26 16.72
C ASN A 250 -1.15 -9.29 15.76
N TYR A 251 -0.62 -8.22 16.33
CA TYR A 251 0.11 -7.21 15.56
C TYR A 251 1.52 -7.65 15.18
N MET A 252 1.92 -7.33 13.95
CA MET A 252 3.32 -7.49 13.56
C MET A 252 4.23 -6.56 14.37
N SER A 253 5.50 -6.94 14.54
CA SER A 253 6.48 -6.09 15.18
C SER A 253 6.91 -4.95 14.26
N MET A 254 7.45 -3.87 14.85
CA MET A 254 8.04 -2.75 14.07
C MET A 254 9.17 -3.25 13.15
N ALA A 255 9.97 -4.22 13.57
CA ALA A 255 11.02 -4.81 12.74
C ALA A 255 10.46 -5.47 11.48
N GLN A 256 9.37 -6.24 11.61
CA GLN A 256 8.67 -6.86 10.47
C GLN A 256 8.07 -5.80 9.53
N LEU A 257 7.47 -4.74 10.10
CA LEU A 257 6.89 -3.65 9.33
C LEU A 257 7.95 -2.93 8.48
N LEU A 258 9.09 -2.59 9.07
CA LEU A 258 10.20 -1.95 8.38
C LEU A 258 10.86 -2.89 7.35
N GLU A 259 11.00 -4.17 7.66
CA GLU A 259 11.49 -5.18 6.72
C GLU A 259 10.57 -5.30 5.49
N ASN A 260 9.23 -5.23 5.68
CA ASN A 260 8.27 -5.26 4.58
C ASN A 260 8.43 -4.02 3.68
N LEU A 261 8.50 -2.82 4.27
CA LEU A 261 8.74 -1.58 3.51
C LEU A 261 10.06 -1.63 2.74
N ALA A 262 11.16 -2.02 3.39
CA ALA A 262 12.47 -2.14 2.76
C ALA A 262 12.45 -3.18 1.63
N SER A 263 11.82 -4.34 1.85
CA SER A 263 11.66 -5.38 0.82
C SER A 263 10.91 -4.86 -0.40
N CYS A 264 9.88 -4.03 -0.20
CA CYS A 264 9.20 -3.37 -1.30
C CYS A 264 10.17 -2.46 -2.09
N ARG A 265 10.92 -1.61 -1.40
CA ARG A 265 11.85 -0.69 -2.08
C ARG A 265 12.99 -1.42 -2.79
N ARG A 266 13.44 -2.56 -2.25
CA ARG A 266 14.43 -3.43 -2.90
C ARG A 266 14.05 -3.79 -4.35
N TYR A 267 12.76 -3.92 -4.65
CA TYR A 267 12.22 -4.27 -5.97
C TYR A 267 11.42 -3.15 -6.63
N ARG A 268 11.53 -1.90 -6.13
CA ARG A 268 10.74 -0.72 -6.56
C ARG A 268 9.23 -0.91 -6.43
N ALA A 269 8.78 -1.85 -5.62
CA ALA A 269 7.37 -1.99 -5.30
C ALA A 269 6.92 -0.91 -4.32
N ASN A 270 5.67 -0.47 -4.42
CA ASN A 270 5.04 0.31 -3.37
C ASN A 270 4.61 -0.60 -2.22
N PHE A 271 4.65 -0.09 -1.01
CA PHE A 271 4.10 -0.75 0.17
C PHE A 271 2.76 -0.10 0.53
N LEU A 272 1.68 -0.85 0.44
CA LEU A 272 0.32 -0.42 0.77
C LEU A 272 -0.08 -1.06 2.11
N LEU A 273 0.14 -0.30 3.20
CA LEU A 273 -0.09 -0.76 4.57
C LEU A 273 -1.53 -0.54 5.00
N ASN A 274 -2.22 -1.60 5.39
CA ASN A 274 -3.63 -1.55 5.76
C ASN A 274 -3.86 -1.14 7.21
N VAL A 275 -4.93 -0.35 7.40
CA VAL A 275 -5.58 -0.08 8.68
C VAL A 275 -7.08 -0.32 8.58
N GLY A 276 -7.70 -0.79 9.67
CA GLY A 276 -9.14 -0.97 9.79
C GLY A 276 -9.75 0.02 10.79
N PRO A 277 -10.30 1.17 10.36
CA PRO A 277 -10.94 2.13 11.27
C PRO A 277 -12.13 1.51 12.02
N MET A 278 -12.32 1.92 13.28
CA MET A 278 -13.51 1.59 14.08
C MET A 278 -14.78 2.19 13.44
N GLY A 279 -15.95 1.77 13.88
CA GLY A 279 -17.23 2.20 13.31
C GLY A 279 -17.46 3.71 13.32
N ASP A 280 -16.79 4.45 14.22
CA ASP A 280 -16.80 5.92 14.27
C ASP A 280 -15.78 6.58 13.30
N GLY A 281 -15.03 5.78 12.54
CA GLY A 281 -13.97 6.23 11.64
C GLY A 281 -12.63 6.50 12.30
N GLY A 282 -12.51 6.30 13.64
CA GLY A 282 -11.26 6.48 14.37
C GLY A 282 -10.34 5.27 14.24
N LEU A 283 -9.03 5.49 14.29
CA LEU A 283 -8.02 4.44 14.40
C LEU A 283 -7.81 4.04 15.88
N ARG A 284 -7.53 2.76 16.11
CA ARG A 284 -7.11 2.27 17.43
C ARG A 284 -5.81 2.94 17.87
N LEU A 285 -5.60 3.06 19.18
CA LEU A 285 -4.36 3.64 19.73
C LEU A 285 -3.12 2.88 19.28
N ILE A 286 -3.20 1.55 19.12
CA ILE A 286 -2.08 0.74 18.65
C ILE A 286 -1.76 1.03 17.18
N ASP A 287 -2.78 1.16 16.31
CA ASP A 287 -2.58 1.51 14.89
C ASP A 287 -1.90 2.87 14.78
N ARG A 288 -2.36 3.86 15.56
CA ARG A 288 -1.75 5.19 15.59
C ARG A 288 -0.29 5.14 16.04
N GLY A 289 0.00 4.39 17.12
CA GLY A 289 1.37 4.23 17.63
C GLY A 289 2.30 3.59 16.59
N MET A 290 1.84 2.55 15.90
CA MET A 290 2.60 1.89 14.83
C MET A 290 2.87 2.84 13.65
N LEU A 291 1.86 3.60 13.22
CA LEU A 291 1.98 4.59 12.14
C LEU A 291 2.93 5.74 12.53
N GLU A 292 2.88 6.21 13.77
CA GLU A 292 3.77 7.24 14.29
C GLU A 292 5.23 6.78 14.27
N LEU A 293 5.51 5.57 14.79
CA LEU A 293 6.86 4.99 14.76
C LEU A 293 7.36 4.75 13.34
N LEU A 294 6.49 4.26 12.43
CA LEU A 294 6.81 4.14 11.02
C LEU A 294 7.21 5.49 10.43
N GLY A 295 6.43 6.54 10.73
CA GLY A 295 6.69 7.89 10.27
C GLY A 295 8.01 8.47 10.78
N VAL A 296 8.43 8.15 11.99
CA VAL A 296 9.76 8.52 12.51
C VAL A 296 10.84 7.90 11.62
N TRP A 297 10.78 6.59 11.39
CA TRP A 297 11.77 5.90 10.57
C TRP A 297 11.78 6.38 9.11
N VAL A 298 10.60 6.59 8.51
CA VAL A 298 10.46 7.09 7.13
C VAL A 298 11.10 8.47 6.97
N ARG A 299 10.87 9.39 7.90
CA ARG A 299 11.49 10.74 7.84
C ARG A 299 13.00 10.71 7.93
N LEU A 300 13.56 9.85 8.79
CA LEU A 300 15.01 9.69 8.94
C LEU A 300 15.68 9.12 7.68
N ASN A 301 14.93 8.32 6.88
CA ASN A 301 15.48 7.60 5.74
C ASN A 301 14.81 8.00 4.40
N GLU A 302 14.10 9.15 4.33
CA GLU A 302 13.26 9.54 3.20
C GLU A 302 14.00 9.53 1.86
N GLU A 303 15.24 10.01 1.82
CA GLU A 303 16.02 10.08 0.57
C GLU A 303 16.33 8.70 -0.02
N ALA A 304 16.35 7.65 0.80
CA ALA A 304 16.60 6.27 0.37
C ALA A 304 15.33 5.55 -0.15
N LEU A 305 14.13 6.11 0.08
CA LEU A 305 12.87 5.38 -0.11
C LEU A 305 12.15 5.65 -1.43
N ARG A 306 12.45 6.74 -2.13
CA ARG A 306 11.64 7.17 -3.27
C ARG A 306 12.32 6.97 -4.62
N LEU A 307 13.33 7.77 -4.89
CA LEU A 307 14.02 7.82 -6.18
C LEU A 307 15.07 6.70 -6.37
N PRO A 308 15.78 6.24 -5.32
CA PRO A 308 16.77 5.20 -5.48
C PRO A 308 16.16 3.91 -6.09
N ALA A 309 16.95 3.27 -6.95
CA ALA A 309 16.58 2.08 -7.68
C ALA A 309 17.53 0.92 -7.35
N PRO A 310 17.13 -0.34 -7.55
CA PRO A 310 18.01 -1.50 -7.40
C PRO A 310 19.28 -1.37 -8.22
N THR A 311 20.43 -1.61 -7.60
CA THR A 311 21.74 -1.53 -8.26
C THR A 311 22.22 -2.87 -8.82
N GLY A 312 21.67 -3.98 -8.35
CA GLY A 312 22.18 -5.31 -8.62
C GLY A 312 23.44 -5.67 -7.82
N ILE A 313 23.97 -4.75 -6.99
CA ILE A 313 25.12 -5.02 -6.14
C ILE A 313 24.73 -6.04 -5.06
N VAL A 314 25.51 -7.11 -4.94
CA VAL A 314 25.30 -8.18 -3.96
C VAL A 314 26.24 -7.95 -2.79
N ILE A 315 25.73 -8.05 -1.57
CA ILE A 315 26.48 -7.96 -0.34
C ILE A 315 26.91 -9.37 0.07
N GLU A 316 28.17 -9.58 0.35
CA GLU A 316 28.72 -10.88 0.68
C GLU A 316 28.17 -11.42 2.00
N GLY A 317 27.62 -12.64 1.98
CA GLY A 317 27.13 -13.33 3.18
C GLY A 317 25.84 -12.74 3.80
N GLN A 318 25.19 -11.77 3.13
CA GLN A 318 23.98 -11.12 3.61
C GLN A 318 22.82 -11.28 2.58
N GLU A 319 21.77 -11.99 2.95
CA GLU A 319 20.62 -12.20 2.08
C GLU A 319 19.58 -11.07 2.15
N LYS A 320 19.42 -10.50 3.36
CA LYS A 320 18.43 -9.45 3.62
C LYS A 320 18.93 -8.08 3.21
N ASP A 321 20.21 -7.79 3.41
CA ASP A 321 20.80 -6.49 3.14
C ASP A 321 20.95 -6.25 1.63
N PHE A 322 20.81 -5.00 1.22
CA PHE A 322 20.82 -4.63 -0.19
C PHE A 322 21.22 -3.17 -0.40
N ILE A 323 21.53 -2.82 -1.64
CA ILE A 323 21.97 -1.47 -2.02
C ILE A 323 21.06 -0.92 -3.11
N LEU A 324 20.50 0.26 -2.85
CA LEU A 324 19.84 1.09 -3.85
C LEU A 324 20.76 2.21 -4.31
N GLY A 325 20.54 2.75 -5.51
CA GLY A 325 21.36 3.84 -6.06
C GLY A 325 20.53 4.93 -6.69
N HIS A 326 20.99 6.19 -6.54
CA HIS A 326 20.45 7.35 -7.25
C HIS A 326 21.54 8.42 -7.45
N GLY A 327 21.81 8.76 -8.72
CA GLY A 327 22.89 9.68 -9.06
C GLY A 327 24.27 9.16 -8.61
N SER A 328 24.97 9.94 -7.79
CA SER A 328 26.24 9.55 -7.16
C SER A 328 26.07 8.97 -5.76
N ASN A 329 24.87 8.65 -5.32
CA ASN A 329 24.61 8.13 -3.98
C ASN A 329 24.21 6.65 -4.05
N LEU A 330 24.76 5.86 -3.11
CA LEU A 330 24.31 4.53 -2.79
C LEU A 330 23.69 4.53 -1.40
N TYR A 331 22.67 3.69 -1.20
CA TYR A 331 21.96 3.51 0.07
C TYR A 331 22.00 2.05 0.44
N LEU A 332 22.80 1.73 1.45
CA LEU A 332 22.99 0.39 1.99
C LEU A 332 22.01 0.18 3.13
N PHE A 333 21.06 -0.73 2.95
CA PHE A 333 20.07 -1.15 3.95
C PHE A 333 20.67 -2.28 4.79
N VAL A 334 20.81 -2.04 6.09
CA VAL A 334 21.42 -2.94 7.07
C VAL A 334 20.37 -3.41 8.05
N HIS A 335 19.96 -4.68 7.95
CA HIS A 335 19.02 -5.31 8.87
C HIS A 335 19.77 -5.81 10.11
N ASP A 336 19.05 -5.85 11.24
CA ASP A 336 19.57 -6.38 12.50
C ASP A 336 20.94 -5.80 12.88
N ALA A 337 21.10 -4.46 12.76
CA ALA A 337 22.33 -3.77 13.09
C ALA A 337 22.76 -4.09 14.54
N PRO A 338 24.07 -4.34 14.81
CA PRO A 338 24.54 -4.70 16.14
C PRO A 338 24.29 -3.57 17.15
N MET A 339 24.17 -3.92 18.44
CA MET A 339 23.90 -2.98 19.53
C MET A 339 24.96 -3.13 20.62
N GLU A 340 25.54 -2.03 21.12
CA GLU A 340 26.68 -1.99 22.02
C GLU A 340 26.55 -2.86 23.30
N ASN A 341 25.38 -2.84 23.92
CA ASN A 341 25.16 -3.56 25.18
C ASN A 341 24.87 -5.06 25.00
N SER A 342 24.77 -5.54 23.77
CA SER A 342 24.64 -6.98 23.47
C SER A 342 25.98 -7.70 23.38
N GLY A 343 27.11 -6.98 23.51
CA GLY A 343 28.44 -7.51 23.25
C GLY A 343 28.67 -7.86 21.79
N ALA A 344 27.86 -7.34 20.89
CA ALA A 344 27.98 -7.60 19.46
C ALA A 344 29.22 -6.90 18.89
N GLU A 345 29.96 -7.65 18.08
CA GLU A 345 31.09 -7.10 17.31
C GLU A 345 30.55 -6.26 16.13
N PRO A 346 31.30 -5.25 15.66
CA PRO A 346 30.99 -4.53 14.45
C PRO A 346 30.81 -5.49 13.27
N ARG A 347 29.78 -5.26 12.45
CA ARG A 347 29.52 -6.05 11.25
C ARG A 347 30.11 -5.36 10.03
N VAL A 348 30.83 -6.10 9.18
CA VAL A 348 31.41 -5.57 7.95
C VAL A 348 30.62 -6.02 6.74
N GLU A 349 30.05 -5.05 6.02
CA GLU A 349 29.34 -5.24 4.77
C GLU A 349 30.31 -5.13 3.60
N ARG A 350 30.48 -6.20 2.82
CA ARG A 350 31.40 -6.25 1.68
C ARG A 350 30.66 -6.40 0.38
N PHE A 351 31.07 -5.63 -0.63
CA PHE A 351 30.51 -5.70 -1.98
C PHE A 351 31.48 -5.16 -3.03
N ALA A 352 31.32 -5.64 -4.27
CA ALA A 352 32.10 -5.16 -5.41
C ALA A 352 31.59 -3.80 -5.89
N LEU A 353 32.49 -2.84 -6.09
CA LEU A 353 32.19 -1.51 -6.63
C LEU A 353 33.43 -0.90 -7.29
N GLU A 354 33.30 -0.55 -8.59
CA GLU A 354 34.41 0.08 -9.33
C GLU A 354 34.58 1.57 -9.03
N LYS A 355 33.49 2.27 -8.75
CA LYS A 355 33.51 3.72 -8.44
C LYS A 355 34.12 3.95 -7.04
N THR A 356 34.86 5.03 -6.91
CA THR A 356 35.44 5.42 -5.63
C THR A 356 34.40 5.92 -4.65
N VAL A 357 34.40 5.37 -3.43
CA VAL A 357 33.61 5.87 -2.31
C VAL A 357 34.33 7.02 -1.66
N LEU A 358 33.66 8.18 -1.51
CA LEU A 358 34.20 9.39 -0.88
C LEU A 358 33.86 9.47 0.61
N SER A 359 32.67 9.02 0.99
CA SER A 359 32.20 9.01 2.37
C SER A 359 31.11 7.98 2.59
N ALA A 360 30.93 7.54 3.83
CA ALA A 360 29.86 6.67 4.28
C ALA A 360 29.32 7.21 5.62
N VAL A 361 27.99 7.41 5.73
CA VAL A 361 27.35 7.92 6.95
C VAL A 361 26.02 7.21 7.19
N TRP A 362 25.62 7.05 8.45
CA TRP A 362 24.24 6.67 8.78
C TRP A 362 23.28 7.81 8.47
N LEU A 363 22.14 7.53 7.80
CA LEU A 363 21.12 8.56 7.50
C LEU A 363 20.40 9.07 8.75
N ASP A 364 20.18 8.18 9.72
CA ASP A 364 19.42 8.47 10.93
C ASP A 364 20.15 9.39 11.92
N SER A 365 21.50 9.36 11.94
CA SER A 365 22.31 10.12 12.90
C SER A 365 23.34 11.05 12.25
N GLY A 366 23.66 10.84 10.97
CA GLY A 366 24.77 11.53 10.30
C GLY A 366 26.17 11.06 10.75
N GLU A 367 26.25 10.02 11.58
CA GLU A 367 27.49 9.46 12.08
C GLU A 367 28.31 8.83 10.95
N GLU A 368 29.61 9.15 10.89
CA GLU A 368 30.53 8.58 9.90
C GLU A 368 30.74 7.10 10.15
N LEU A 369 30.78 6.33 9.07
CA LEU A 369 31.07 4.90 9.09
C LEU A 369 32.49 4.64 8.59
N PRO A 370 33.30 3.84 9.31
CA PRO A 370 34.56 3.36 8.79
C PRO A 370 34.37 2.54 7.51
N PHE A 371 35.13 2.83 6.48
CA PHE A 371 35.13 2.05 5.24
C PHE A 371 36.54 1.95 4.66
N SER A 372 36.76 0.92 3.85
CA SER A 372 37.94 0.77 3.00
C SER A 372 37.51 0.34 1.59
N GLN A 373 38.39 0.62 0.62
CA GLN A 373 38.17 0.17 -0.77
C GLN A 373 39.50 -0.30 -1.33
N GLU A 374 39.60 -1.60 -1.63
CA GLU A 374 40.81 -2.24 -2.15
C GLU A 374 40.40 -3.22 -3.27
N ASP A 375 41.16 -3.23 -4.36
CA ASP A 375 40.94 -4.14 -5.51
C ASP A 375 39.48 -4.25 -6.00
N GLY A 376 38.79 -3.12 -6.03
CA GLY A 376 37.38 -3.07 -6.49
C GLY A 376 36.36 -3.61 -5.46
N THR A 377 36.78 -3.90 -4.24
CA THR A 377 35.90 -4.32 -3.13
C THR A 377 35.80 -3.21 -2.10
N VAL A 378 34.57 -2.85 -1.75
CA VAL A 378 34.27 -1.91 -0.67
C VAL A 378 33.90 -2.71 0.58
N SER A 379 34.45 -2.30 1.72
CA SER A 379 34.09 -2.82 3.05
C SER A 379 33.59 -1.65 3.89
N VAL A 380 32.33 -1.69 4.33
CA VAL A 380 31.71 -0.70 5.22
C VAL A 380 31.48 -1.35 6.57
N THR A 381 31.99 -0.74 7.64
CA THR A 381 31.83 -1.25 9.00
C THR A 381 30.57 -0.66 9.64
N ALA A 382 29.54 -1.49 9.79
CA ALA A 382 28.36 -1.16 10.58
C ALA A 382 28.71 -1.23 12.07
N VAL A 383 29.01 -0.09 12.66
CA VAL A 383 29.32 0.02 14.09
C VAL A 383 28.06 -0.22 14.93
N PRO A 384 28.17 -0.83 16.13
CA PRO A 384 27.04 -1.05 17.01
C PRO A 384 26.31 0.26 17.37
N CYS A 385 24.98 0.20 17.41
CA CYS A 385 24.16 1.33 17.88
C CYS A 385 24.35 1.56 19.37
N HIS A 386 24.32 2.83 19.80
CA HIS A 386 24.29 3.16 21.21
C HIS A 386 23.01 2.64 21.89
N TYR A 387 23.12 2.23 23.13
CA TYR A 387 21.97 1.83 23.94
C TYR A 387 20.91 2.94 23.99
N GLY A 388 19.65 2.61 23.74
CA GLY A 388 18.54 3.57 23.71
C GLY A 388 18.34 4.27 22.36
N THR A 389 19.18 4.01 21.35
CA THR A 389 19.05 4.56 20.00
C THR A 389 18.86 3.48 18.92
N HIS A 390 18.55 2.25 19.35
CA HIS A 390 18.43 1.10 18.47
C HIS A 390 17.28 1.28 17.45
N LEU A 391 17.60 1.11 16.17
CA LEU A 391 16.66 1.01 15.07
C LEU A 391 16.76 -0.41 14.47
N PRO A 392 15.64 -1.12 14.26
CA PRO A 392 15.64 -2.49 13.72
C PRO A 392 16.24 -2.59 12.33
N LEU A 393 16.18 -1.50 11.56
CA LEU A 393 16.73 -1.37 10.22
C LEU A 393 17.38 0.00 10.09
N ARG A 394 18.66 0.05 9.70
CA ARG A 394 19.39 1.30 9.44
C ARG A 394 19.78 1.42 7.97
N VAL A 395 19.93 2.63 7.50
CA VAL A 395 20.37 2.90 6.13
C VAL A 395 21.65 3.74 6.16
N ALA A 396 22.70 3.24 5.52
CA ALA A 396 23.90 4.00 5.30
C ALA A 396 23.91 4.63 3.91
N LYS A 397 24.27 5.91 3.82
CA LYS A 397 24.51 6.62 2.57
C LYS A 397 25.99 6.63 2.24
N LEU A 398 26.34 6.19 1.02
CA LEU A 398 27.67 6.28 0.46
C LEU A 398 27.64 7.31 -0.67
N ILE A 399 28.58 8.24 -0.66
CA ILE A 399 28.78 9.22 -1.73
C ILE A 399 29.91 8.75 -2.61
N LEU A 400 29.68 8.73 -3.92
CA LEU A 400 30.63 8.30 -4.95
C LEU A 400 31.28 9.50 -5.63
N ALA A 401 32.51 9.29 -6.13
CA ALA A 401 33.20 10.26 -6.96
C ALA A 401 32.49 10.57 -8.28
#